data_df7eb7763bf4d4e26e8da93e248598d9
#
_entry.id   df7eb7763bf4d4e26e8da93e248598d9
#
_cell.length_a   1.000
_cell.length_b   1.000
_cell.length_c   1.000
_cell.angle_alpha   90.00
_cell.angle_beta   90.00
_cell.angle_gamma   90.00
#
_symmetry.space_group_name_H-M   'P 1'
#
loop_
_entity.id
_entity.type
_entity.pdbx_description
1 polymer ?
#
loop_
_entity_poly.entity_id
_entity_poly.type
_entity_poly.pdbx_seq_one_letter_code
_entity_poly.pdbx_strand_id
1 'polypeptide(L)'
;MELRKYQIRLSKEAAEILQRKKIVYLAMEVRTGKTITALQTAENYGAKNVLFLTKLKAFSSVQSDYDNINFTFKLTIANDESLHKVTGEFDLVIHDEHHRFGAFPKPNATAKLFKKMYGHLPMIFLSGTPTAESYSQWYHQFWVSDYSPFEQVNFYKWANDYVNVKVKHLGHGKVN
;
A
#
# COMPACT_ATOMS: atom_id res chain seq x y z
N MET A 1 6.04 23.82 -7.43
CA MET A 1 4.69 23.64 -6.83
C MET A 1 4.82 23.74 -5.31
N GLU A 2 3.88 24.42 -4.61
CA GLU A 2 3.90 24.50 -3.15
C GLU A 2 2.96 23.45 -2.54
N LEU A 3 3.41 22.80 -1.48
CA LEU A 3 2.58 21.86 -0.72
C LEU A 3 1.53 22.61 0.10
N ARG A 4 0.33 22.07 0.16
CA ARG A 4 -0.74 22.58 1.03
C ARG A 4 -0.40 22.31 2.50
N LYS A 5 -0.84 23.17 3.41
CA LYS A 5 -0.57 23.03 4.85
C LYS A 5 -0.89 21.65 5.42
N TYR A 6 -2.03 21.05 5.01
CA TYR A 6 -2.39 19.72 5.46
C TYR A 6 -1.46 18.61 4.92
N GLN A 7 -0.93 18.75 3.69
CA GLN A 7 0.02 17.80 3.12
C GLN A 7 1.35 17.82 3.88
N ILE A 8 1.82 19.02 4.26
CA ILE A 8 3.02 19.19 5.09
C ILE A 8 2.81 18.52 6.44
N ARG A 9 1.67 18.75 7.10
CA ARG A 9 1.35 18.15 8.40
C ARG A 9 1.26 16.63 8.30
N LEU A 10 0.43 16.12 7.38
CA LEU A 10 0.22 14.67 7.22
C LEU A 10 1.50 13.94 6.84
N SER A 11 2.35 14.52 5.98
CA SER A 11 3.61 13.87 5.59
C SER A 11 4.61 13.78 6.75
N LYS A 12 4.63 14.74 7.68
CA LYS A 12 5.44 14.67 8.89
C LYS A 12 4.93 13.60 9.86
N GLU A 13 3.63 13.62 10.16
CA GLU A 13 2.98 12.61 11.01
C GLU A 13 3.17 11.18 10.44
N ALA A 14 3.00 11.03 9.12
CA ALA A 14 3.21 9.75 8.42
C ALA A 14 4.68 9.28 8.50
N ALA A 15 5.64 10.18 8.35
CA ALA A 15 7.06 9.85 8.48
C ALA A 15 7.41 9.39 9.91
N GLU A 16 6.86 10.03 10.94
CA GLU A 16 7.04 9.60 12.32
C GLU A 16 6.46 8.20 12.59
N ILE A 17 5.28 7.90 12.02
CA ILE A 17 4.68 6.56 12.10
C ILE A 17 5.59 5.55 11.37
N LEU A 18 6.06 5.89 10.18
CA LEU A 18 6.92 5.04 9.36
C LEU A 18 8.26 4.72 10.06
N GLN A 19 8.86 5.70 10.76
CA GLN A 19 10.06 5.48 11.57
C GLN A 19 9.84 4.42 12.66
N ARG A 20 8.69 4.48 13.33
CA ARG A 20 8.37 3.60 14.46
C ARG A 20 7.82 2.24 14.07
N LYS A 21 6.95 2.21 13.03
CA LYS A 21 6.16 1.02 12.66
C LYS A 21 6.59 0.38 11.36
N LYS A 22 7.45 1.03 10.57
CA LYS A 22 7.90 0.60 9.24
C LYS A 22 6.79 0.50 8.18
N ILE A 23 5.54 0.74 8.56
CA ILE A 23 4.41 0.86 7.63
C ILE A 23 3.54 2.06 8.03
N VAL A 24 2.96 2.70 7.02
CA VAL A 24 1.92 3.72 7.20
C VAL A 24 0.91 3.60 6.06
N TYR A 25 -0.38 3.78 6.39
CA TYR A 25 -1.46 3.75 5.42
C TYR A 25 -2.08 5.14 5.27
N LEU A 26 -1.95 5.75 4.09
CA LEU A 26 -2.55 7.04 3.74
C LEU A 26 -3.92 6.79 3.05
N ALA A 27 -4.95 6.62 3.87
CA ALA A 27 -6.33 6.53 3.41
C ALA A 27 -6.87 7.94 3.12
N MET A 28 -6.66 8.41 1.90
CA MET A 28 -7.02 9.77 1.48
C MET A 28 -7.95 9.72 0.27
N GLU A 29 -8.95 10.58 0.23
CA GLU A 29 -9.89 10.68 -0.89
C GLU A 29 -9.20 10.97 -2.23
N VAL A 30 -9.91 10.68 -3.31
CA VAL A 30 -9.44 10.98 -4.66
C VAL A 30 -9.25 12.49 -4.83
N ARG A 31 -8.20 12.91 -5.55
CA ARG A 31 -7.84 14.31 -5.81
C ARG A 31 -7.42 15.14 -4.60
N THR A 32 -7.11 14.52 -3.48
CA THR A 32 -6.56 15.21 -2.30
C THR A 32 -5.02 15.30 -2.31
N GLY A 33 -4.36 14.86 -3.38
CA GLY A 33 -2.90 14.90 -3.50
C GLY A 33 -2.17 13.81 -2.71
N LYS A 34 -2.72 12.58 -2.70
CA LYS A 34 -2.10 11.40 -2.06
C LYS A 34 -0.66 11.19 -2.49
N THR A 35 -0.42 11.21 -3.83
CA THR A 35 0.89 10.97 -4.43
C THR A 35 1.93 11.91 -3.84
N ILE A 36 1.65 13.21 -3.88
CA ILE A 36 2.60 14.22 -3.41
C ILE A 36 2.81 14.17 -1.89
N THR A 37 1.76 13.81 -1.13
CA THR A 37 1.86 13.59 0.32
C THR A 37 2.75 12.38 0.62
N ALA A 38 2.65 11.31 -0.16
CA ALA A 38 3.50 10.13 -0.01
C ALA A 38 4.96 10.40 -0.39
N LEU A 39 5.21 11.12 -1.49
CA LEU A 39 6.56 11.53 -1.88
C LEU A 39 7.18 12.43 -0.80
N GLN A 40 6.43 13.38 -0.26
CA GLN A 40 6.90 14.21 0.85
C GLN A 40 7.11 13.41 2.14
N THR A 41 6.32 12.36 2.38
CA THR A 41 6.54 11.42 3.49
C THR A 41 7.87 10.68 3.33
N ALA A 42 8.19 10.22 2.12
CA ALA A 42 9.45 9.56 1.81
C ALA A 42 10.65 10.50 2.05
N GLU A 43 10.54 11.76 1.65
CA GLU A 43 11.55 12.80 1.92
C GLU A 43 11.74 13.02 3.42
N ASN A 44 10.64 13.22 4.16
CA ASN A 44 10.68 13.44 5.61
C ASN A 44 11.20 12.20 6.37
N TYR A 45 10.98 11.00 5.83
CA TYR A 45 11.51 9.74 6.36
C TYR A 45 13.03 9.61 6.16
N GLY A 46 13.58 10.30 5.16
CA GLY A 46 14.99 10.26 4.81
C GLY A 46 15.36 9.10 3.87
N ALA A 47 14.39 8.60 3.08
CA ALA A 47 14.63 7.58 2.07
C ALA A 47 15.68 8.04 1.04
N LYS A 48 16.41 7.08 0.44
CA LYS A 48 17.42 7.32 -0.60
C LYS A 48 17.02 6.74 -1.95
N ASN A 49 16.39 5.56 -1.95
CA ASN A 49 15.96 4.86 -3.15
C ASN A 49 14.52 4.37 -2.97
N VAL A 50 13.58 5.07 -3.57
CA VAL A 50 12.15 4.82 -3.43
C VAL A 50 11.61 4.08 -4.64
N LEU A 51 10.95 2.94 -4.41
CA LEU A 51 10.14 2.27 -5.41
C LEU A 51 8.68 2.74 -5.27
N PHE A 52 8.13 3.35 -6.33
CA PHE A 52 6.74 3.76 -6.40
C PHE A 52 5.96 2.84 -7.35
N LEU A 53 5.05 2.05 -6.80
CA LEU A 53 4.21 1.13 -7.56
C LEU A 53 2.84 1.74 -7.79
N THR A 54 2.46 1.86 -9.05
CA THR A 54 1.15 2.41 -9.47
C THR A 54 0.74 1.87 -10.84
N LYS A 55 -0.45 2.24 -11.32
CA LYS A 55 -0.92 1.87 -12.66
C LYS A 55 -0.14 2.64 -13.73
N LEU A 56 0.11 2.02 -14.89
CA LEU A 56 0.83 2.63 -16.02
C LEU A 56 0.33 4.04 -16.37
N LYS A 57 -0.98 4.23 -16.36
CA LYS A 57 -1.61 5.53 -16.67
C LYS A 57 -1.26 6.67 -15.68
N ALA A 58 -0.74 6.34 -14.51
CA ALA A 58 -0.37 7.32 -13.49
C ALA A 58 1.13 7.67 -13.51
N PHE A 59 1.96 6.97 -14.31
CA PHE A 59 3.41 7.18 -14.33
C PHE A 59 3.80 8.62 -14.61
N SER A 60 3.24 9.23 -15.65
CA SER A 60 3.53 10.61 -16.02
C SER A 60 3.11 11.60 -14.93
N SER A 61 2.00 11.35 -14.26
CA SER A 61 1.54 12.20 -13.16
C SER A 61 2.46 12.10 -11.94
N VAL A 62 2.87 10.88 -11.56
CA VAL A 62 3.81 10.66 -10.45
C VAL A 62 5.15 11.29 -10.74
N GLN A 63 5.66 11.11 -11.97
CA GLN A 63 6.93 11.72 -12.41
C GLN A 63 6.85 13.26 -12.37
N SER A 64 5.76 13.82 -12.88
CA SER A 64 5.52 15.28 -12.84
C SER A 64 5.46 15.82 -11.42
N ASP A 65 4.78 15.12 -10.49
CA ASP A 65 4.73 15.51 -9.08
C ASP A 65 6.12 15.47 -8.44
N TYR A 66 6.93 14.45 -8.78
CA TYR A 66 8.29 14.32 -8.31
C TYR A 66 9.22 15.43 -8.85
N ASP A 67 9.16 15.71 -10.15
CA ASP A 67 10.03 16.70 -10.81
C ASP A 67 9.70 18.15 -10.37
N ASN A 68 8.45 18.41 -9.97
CA ASN A 68 8.01 19.74 -9.53
C ASN A 68 8.44 20.11 -8.10
N ILE A 69 8.97 19.14 -7.34
CA ILE A 69 9.45 19.36 -5.97
C ILE A 69 10.80 18.67 -5.85
N ASN A 70 11.89 19.40 -5.82
CA ASN A 70 13.28 18.90 -5.77
C ASN A 70 13.51 17.95 -4.57
N PHE A 71 12.96 16.71 -4.64
CA PHE A 71 13.22 15.66 -3.65
C PHE A 71 14.66 15.17 -3.74
N THR A 72 15.21 14.72 -2.60
CA THR A 72 16.63 14.29 -2.52
C THR A 72 16.85 12.81 -2.78
N PHE A 73 15.78 12.01 -2.79
CA PHE A 73 15.85 10.57 -3.06
C PHE A 73 15.72 10.24 -4.55
N LYS A 74 16.23 9.08 -4.95
CA LYS A 74 16.05 8.53 -6.30
C LYS A 74 14.69 7.82 -6.38
N LEU A 75 13.87 8.17 -7.38
CA LEU A 75 12.57 7.56 -7.63
C LEU A 75 12.65 6.53 -8.77
N THR A 76 12.10 5.34 -8.54
CA THR A 76 11.82 4.34 -9.57
C THR A 76 10.32 4.08 -9.58
N ILE A 77 9.68 4.27 -10.75
CA ILE A 77 8.24 4.04 -10.91
C ILE A 77 8.04 2.73 -11.68
N ALA A 78 7.19 1.85 -11.16
CA ALA A 78 6.84 0.59 -11.81
C ALA A 78 5.35 0.25 -11.60
N ASN A 79 4.86 -0.78 -12.28
CA ASN A 79 3.52 -1.30 -12.06
C ASN A 79 3.57 -2.73 -11.49
N ASP A 80 2.46 -3.15 -10.89
CA ASP A 80 2.34 -4.47 -10.25
C ASP A 80 2.58 -5.62 -11.22
N GLU A 81 2.17 -5.48 -12.48
CA GLU A 81 2.31 -6.51 -13.51
C GLU A 81 3.78 -6.74 -13.91
N SER A 82 4.61 -5.71 -13.74
CA SER A 82 6.04 -5.75 -14.07
C SER A 82 6.97 -5.92 -12.87
N LEU A 83 6.44 -6.23 -11.68
CA LEU A 83 7.25 -6.42 -10.46
C LEU A 83 8.46 -7.34 -10.67
N HIS A 84 8.28 -8.44 -11.40
CA HIS A 84 9.34 -9.41 -11.68
C HIS A 84 10.50 -8.86 -12.55
N LYS A 85 10.32 -7.70 -13.17
CA LYS A 85 11.33 -7.00 -13.99
C LYS A 85 12.02 -5.86 -13.25
N VAL A 86 11.50 -5.49 -12.07
CA VAL A 86 12.07 -4.40 -11.30
C VAL A 86 13.37 -4.84 -10.69
N THR A 87 14.43 -4.10 -10.99
CA THR A 87 15.80 -4.33 -10.49
C THR A 87 16.26 -3.11 -9.72
N GLY A 88 17.15 -3.30 -8.77
CA GLY A 88 17.71 -2.24 -7.94
C GLY A 88 17.50 -2.51 -6.46
N GLU A 89 18.21 -1.75 -5.64
CA GLU A 89 18.07 -1.77 -4.20
C GLU A 89 17.21 -0.58 -3.77
N PHE A 90 16.19 -0.86 -2.97
CA PHE A 90 15.27 0.13 -2.44
C PHE A 90 15.31 0.11 -0.91
N ASP A 91 15.09 1.26 -0.30
CA ASP A 91 14.98 1.41 1.15
C ASP A 91 13.57 1.82 1.60
N LEU A 92 12.68 2.09 0.63
CA LEU A 92 11.27 2.40 0.86
C LEU A 92 10.42 2.00 -0.35
N VAL A 93 9.23 1.44 -0.10
CA VAL A 93 8.22 1.18 -1.12
C VAL A 93 6.99 2.04 -0.88
N ILE A 94 6.50 2.71 -1.92
CA ILE A 94 5.20 3.37 -1.95
C ILE A 94 4.31 2.55 -2.89
N HIS A 95 3.18 2.06 -2.40
CA HIS A 95 2.24 1.26 -3.20
C HIS A 95 0.89 1.96 -3.30
N ASP A 96 0.59 2.47 -4.49
CA ASP A 96 -0.66 3.14 -4.81
C ASP A 96 -1.77 2.13 -5.15
N GLU A 97 -3.03 2.52 -4.89
CA GLU A 97 -4.21 1.66 -5.02
C GLU A 97 -4.04 0.33 -4.24
N HIS A 98 -3.49 0.42 -3.05
CA HIS A 98 -3.09 -0.73 -2.24
C HIS A 98 -4.25 -1.68 -1.88
N HIS A 99 -5.51 -1.21 -1.92
CA HIS A 99 -6.70 -2.04 -1.77
C HIS A 99 -6.75 -3.24 -2.75
N ARG A 100 -6.03 -3.19 -3.87
CA ARG A 100 -5.90 -4.31 -4.83
C ARG A 100 -5.27 -5.57 -4.22
N PHE A 101 -4.56 -5.44 -3.11
CA PHE A 101 -4.04 -6.58 -2.35
C PHE A 101 -5.02 -7.12 -1.31
N GLY A 102 -6.22 -6.55 -1.23
CA GLY A 102 -7.26 -6.95 -0.29
C GLY A 102 -8.04 -8.21 -0.64
N ALA A 103 -7.59 -9.04 -1.60
CA ALA A 103 -8.26 -10.30 -1.93
C ALA A 103 -8.32 -11.23 -0.71
N PHE A 104 -9.49 -11.84 -0.47
CA PHE A 104 -9.68 -12.81 0.62
C PHE A 104 -10.55 -13.98 0.15
N PRO A 105 -10.49 -15.16 0.78
CA PRO A 105 -9.70 -15.51 1.95
C PRO A 105 -8.23 -15.80 1.65
N LYS A 106 -7.80 -15.76 0.38
CA LYS A 106 -6.41 -16.01 -0.04
C LYS A 106 -5.84 -14.79 -0.75
N PRO A 107 -4.55 -14.47 -0.53
CA PRO A 107 -3.89 -13.39 -1.26
C PRO A 107 -3.78 -13.74 -2.75
N ASN A 108 -3.88 -12.74 -3.61
CA ASN A 108 -3.63 -12.92 -5.04
C ASN A 108 -2.13 -13.15 -5.33
N ALA A 109 -1.81 -13.58 -6.56
CA ALA A 109 -0.45 -13.91 -6.96
C ALA A 109 0.51 -12.70 -6.86
N THR A 110 0.02 -11.52 -7.22
CA THR A 110 0.80 -10.27 -7.18
C THR A 110 1.15 -9.89 -5.74
N ALA A 111 0.21 -10.00 -4.79
CA ALA A 111 0.47 -9.75 -3.38
C ALA A 111 1.51 -10.73 -2.79
N LYS A 112 1.48 -12.00 -3.21
CA LYS A 112 2.48 -12.99 -2.81
C LYS A 112 3.87 -12.64 -3.33
N LEU A 113 3.96 -12.26 -4.61
CA LEU A 113 5.23 -11.84 -5.22
C LEU A 113 5.77 -10.58 -4.55
N PHE A 114 4.90 -9.58 -4.36
CA PHE A 114 5.26 -8.34 -3.67
C PHE A 114 5.82 -8.61 -2.27
N LYS A 115 5.12 -9.43 -1.45
CA LYS A 115 5.61 -9.82 -0.13
C LYS A 115 6.98 -10.46 -0.20
N LYS A 116 7.18 -11.39 -1.12
CA LYS A 116 8.46 -12.10 -1.29
C LYS A 116 9.60 -11.15 -1.63
N MET A 117 9.36 -10.15 -2.48
CA MET A 117 10.39 -9.22 -2.96
C MET A 117 10.65 -8.08 -1.97
N TYR A 118 9.61 -7.53 -1.39
CA TYR A 118 9.68 -6.25 -0.67
C TYR A 118 9.13 -6.28 0.76
N GLY A 119 8.58 -7.41 1.24
CA GLY A 119 7.94 -7.53 2.55
C GLY A 119 8.77 -7.02 3.73
N HIS A 120 10.08 -7.09 3.60
CA HIS A 120 11.06 -6.66 4.61
C HIS A 120 11.35 -5.14 4.60
N LEU A 121 10.88 -4.41 3.59
CA LEU A 121 11.14 -2.97 3.47
C LEU A 121 10.06 -2.13 4.21
N PRO A 122 10.40 -0.93 4.64
CA PRO A 122 9.41 0.07 5.05
C PRO A 122 8.45 0.39 3.90
N MET A 123 7.17 0.65 4.23
CA MET A 123 6.12 0.81 3.21
C MET A 123 5.16 1.94 3.51
N ILE A 124 4.80 2.68 2.46
CA ILE A 124 3.69 3.62 2.45
C ILE A 124 2.59 3.07 1.55
N PHE A 125 1.42 2.79 2.11
CA PHE A 125 0.25 2.32 1.38
C PHE A 125 -0.70 3.47 1.08
N LEU A 126 -1.19 3.55 -0.16
CA LEU A 126 -2.12 4.59 -0.61
C LEU A 126 -3.42 3.95 -1.10
N SER A 127 -4.55 4.45 -0.65
CA SER A 127 -5.86 4.12 -1.23
C SER A 127 -6.90 5.19 -0.92
N GLY A 128 -7.81 5.43 -1.86
CA GLY A 128 -9.02 6.20 -1.63
C GLY A 128 -10.15 5.38 -1.03
N THR A 129 -10.11 4.07 -1.22
CA THR A 129 -11.18 3.13 -0.83
C THR A 129 -10.57 1.85 -0.26
N PRO A 130 -9.98 1.88 0.94
CA PRO A 130 -9.20 0.74 1.45
C PRO A 130 -10.03 -0.54 1.62
N THR A 131 -11.31 -0.43 1.92
CA THR A 131 -12.22 -1.56 2.18
C THR A 131 -13.55 -1.40 1.44
N ALA A 132 -13.46 -1.20 0.11
CA ALA A 132 -14.63 -0.90 -0.73
C ALA A 132 -15.75 -1.97 -0.65
N GLU A 133 -15.39 -3.24 -0.43
CA GLU A 133 -16.34 -4.35 -0.41
C GLU A 133 -16.57 -4.91 1.01
N SER A 134 -15.49 -5.02 1.81
CA SER A 134 -15.54 -5.66 3.12
C SER A 134 -14.34 -5.31 3.98
N TYR A 135 -14.51 -5.28 5.31
CA TYR A 135 -13.40 -5.22 6.27
C TYR A 135 -12.40 -6.37 6.13
N SER A 136 -12.83 -7.50 5.59
CA SER A 136 -11.97 -8.66 5.29
C SER A 136 -10.81 -8.32 4.35
N GLN A 137 -10.92 -7.23 3.58
CA GLN A 137 -9.87 -6.75 2.70
C GLN A 137 -8.62 -6.24 3.45
N TRP A 138 -8.73 -5.87 4.74
CA TRP A 138 -7.58 -5.39 5.51
C TRP A 138 -6.49 -6.44 5.71
N TYR A 139 -6.86 -7.71 5.92
CA TYR A 139 -5.88 -8.72 6.29
C TYR A 139 -4.72 -8.82 5.29
N HIS A 140 -4.99 -9.08 4.03
CA HIS A 140 -3.94 -9.26 3.03
C HIS A 140 -3.27 -7.97 2.60
N GLN A 141 -3.92 -6.83 2.75
CA GLN A 141 -3.27 -5.54 2.54
C GLN A 141 -2.12 -5.31 3.52
N PHE A 142 -2.25 -5.74 4.77
CA PHE A 142 -1.16 -5.64 5.74
C PHE A 142 -0.25 -6.87 5.74
N TRP A 143 -0.78 -8.05 5.43
CA TRP A 143 -0.02 -9.30 5.37
C TRP A 143 1.20 -9.24 4.43
N VAL A 144 1.19 -8.41 3.41
CA VAL A 144 2.31 -8.23 2.47
C VAL A 144 3.56 -7.64 3.11
N SER A 145 3.45 -7.04 4.29
CA SER A 145 4.57 -6.49 5.05
C SER A 145 4.95 -7.41 6.22
N ASP A 146 6.24 -7.54 6.49
CA ASP A 146 6.75 -8.22 7.67
C ASP A 146 6.50 -7.40 8.96
N TYR A 147 6.11 -6.14 8.80
CA TYR A 147 5.71 -5.22 9.88
C TYR A 147 4.19 -5.13 10.02
N SER A 148 3.43 -6.14 9.54
CA SER A 148 1.98 -6.20 9.70
C SER A 148 1.57 -6.02 11.16
N PRO A 149 0.52 -5.22 11.46
CA PRO A 149 -0.01 -5.10 12.82
C PRO A 149 -0.81 -6.34 13.26
N PHE A 150 -1.06 -7.28 12.36
CA PHE A 150 -1.83 -8.49 12.63
C PHE A 150 -0.91 -9.67 12.92
N GLU A 151 -1.05 -10.24 14.13
CA GLU A 151 -0.26 -11.40 14.59
C GLU A 151 -0.79 -12.74 14.07
N GLN A 152 -2.02 -12.76 13.55
CA GLN A 152 -2.67 -13.98 13.09
C GLN A 152 -1.98 -14.57 11.85
N VAL A 153 -1.62 -15.84 11.93
CA VAL A 153 -0.86 -16.55 10.89
C VAL A 153 -1.63 -16.78 9.58
N ASN A 154 -2.98 -16.66 9.61
CA ASN A 154 -3.81 -16.81 8.42
C ASN A 154 -5.11 -16.00 8.53
N PHE A 155 -5.73 -15.79 7.37
CA PHE A 155 -6.98 -15.04 7.25
C PHE A 155 -8.11 -15.53 8.16
N TYR A 156 -8.31 -16.84 8.29
CA TYR A 156 -9.44 -17.36 9.06
C TYR A 156 -9.31 -17.08 10.56
N LYS A 157 -8.09 -17.18 11.11
CA LYS A 157 -7.84 -16.80 12.51
C LYS A 157 -8.08 -15.30 12.70
N TRP A 158 -7.56 -14.48 11.79
CA TRP A 158 -7.79 -13.04 11.83
C TRP A 158 -9.28 -12.69 11.71
N ALA A 159 -10.01 -13.31 10.79
CA ALA A 159 -11.43 -13.05 10.60
C ALA A 159 -12.27 -13.40 11.84
N ASN A 160 -11.93 -14.46 12.56
CA ASN A 160 -12.61 -14.81 13.81
C ASN A 160 -12.45 -13.73 14.89
N ASP A 161 -11.29 -13.04 14.91
CA ASP A 161 -10.99 -12.02 15.93
C ASP A 161 -11.57 -10.64 15.56
N TYR A 162 -11.66 -10.31 14.26
CA TYR A 162 -11.92 -8.94 13.78
C TYR A 162 -13.19 -8.79 12.93
N VAL A 163 -13.81 -9.89 12.48
CA VAL A 163 -14.95 -9.83 11.54
C VAL A 163 -16.10 -10.70 12.03
N ASN A 164 -17.32 -10.17 11.94
CA ASN A 164 -18.54 -10.97 12.17
C ASN A 164 -18.78 -11.90 10.98
N VAL A 165 -18.34 -13.15 11.08
CA VAL A 165 -18.50 -14.15 10.03
C VAL A 165 -19.94 -14.70 10.04
N LYS A 166 -20.73 -14.40 9.02
CA LYS A 166 -22.04 -15.02 8.79
C LYS A 166 -21.87 -16.20 7.84
N VAL A 167 -22.06 -17.42 8.33
CA VAL A 167 -22.09 -18.62 7.49
C VAL A 167 -23.45 -18.69 6.79
N LYS A 168 -23.49 -18.48 5.47
CA LYS A 168 -24.67 -18.82 4.65
C LYS A 168 -24.51 -20.27 4.19
N HIS A 169 -25.33 -21.18 4.70
CA HIS A 169 -25.51 -22.49 4.10
C HIS A 169 -26.25 -22.32 2.78
N LEU A 170 -25.52 -22.33 1.68
CA LEU A 170 -26.13 -22.50 0.35
C LEU A 170 -26.56 -23.96 0.28
N GLY A 171 -27.86 -24.22 0.44
CA GLY A 171 -28.42 -25.56 0.26
C GLY A 171 -28.01 -26.09 -1.11
N HIS A 172 -27.48 -27.31 -1.15
CA HIS A 172 -27.23 -28.02 -2.40
C HIS A 172 -28.61 -28.34 -3.03
N GLY A 173 -29.07 -27.43 -3.88
CA GLY A 173 -30.10 -27.76 -4.85
C GLY A 173 -29.49 -28.76 -5.83
N LYS A 174 -29.97 -30.03 -5.79
CA LYS A 174 -29.74 -30.95 -6.90
C LYS A 174 -30.35 -30.31 -8.14
N VAL A 175 -29.52 -29.94 -9.11
CA VAL A 175 -29.94 -29.63 -10.46
C VAL A 175 -30.15 -31.01 -11.12
N ASN A 176 -31.41 -31.37 -11.44
CA ASN A 176 -31.74 -32.43 -12.35
C ASN A 176 -31.49 -31.97 -13.77
#